data_db4e1a508be30121db645823f65aaf1c
#
_entry.id   db4e1a508be30121db645823f65aaf1c
#
_cell.length_a   1.000
_cell.length_b   1.000
_cell.length_c   1.000
_cell.angle_alpha   90.00
_cell.angle_beta   90.00
_cell.angle_gamma   90.00
#
_symmetry.space_group_name_H-M   'P 1'
#
loop_
_entity.id
_entity.type
_entity.pdbx_description
1 polymer ?
#
loop_
_entity_poly.entity_id
_entity_poly.type
_entity_poly.pdbx_seq_one_letter_code
_entity_poly.pdbx_strand_id
1 'polypeptide(L)'
;MLTCEHIEQIIDQCREAGEIGLNNGIHASFPILYVDVVTPPLDFLGANSNPAIFINKETFKLLGSMHSNWIENRTIALKDSLLNKDPLDIIGAVVHETGHAFNVAAGIENSETNAYIFEIEVLYQLFRTNKLSVFDCSALDLRCYFMSRMPYYLTRAHHTPYLTDLIATINTEFKIEQKKLSSGERRIYSSMAHDNLCTFFSSAPKARNIVSDSCSKMNRMPEPSSSLR
;
A
#
# COMPACT_ATOMS: atom_id res chain seq x y z
N MET A 1 6.79 -12.49 12.99
CA MET A 1 5.44 -12.11 12.49
C MET A 1 5.24 -10.64 12.79
N LEU A 2 4.84 -9.83 11.80
CA LEU A 2 4.56 -8.42 12.02
C LEU A 2 3.27 -8.24 12.84
N THR A 3 3.28 -7.29 13.77
CA THR A 3 2.12 -6.92 14.59
C THR A 3 1.47 -5.64 14.02
N CYS A 4 0.27 -5.30 14.48
CA CYS A 4 -0.37 -4.02 14.13
C CYS A 4 0.53 -2.82 14.50
N GLU A 5 1.22 -2.87 15.62
CA GLU A 5 2.18 -1.84 16.06
C GLU A 5 3.33 -1.67 15.07
N HIS A 6 3.86 -2.78 14.53
CA HIS A 6 4.87 -2.71 13.46
C HIS A 6 4.33 -2.05 12.19
N ILE A 7 3.07 -2.33 11.83
CA ILE A 7 2.43 -1.71 10.66
C ILE A 7 2.25 -0.20 10.87
N GLU A 8 1.83 0.22 12.06
CA GLU A 8 1.73 1.64 12.42
C GLU A 8 3.10 2.33 12.36
N GLN A 9 4.16 1.69 12.85
CA GLN A 9 5.54 2.21 12.74
C GLN A 9 5.98 2.38 11.28
N ILE A 10 5.62 1.46 10.39
CA ILE A 10 5.91 1.56 8.96
C ILE A 10 5.18 2.78 8.36
N ILE A 11 3.91 2.96 8.69
CA ILE A 11 3.11 4.11 8.23
C ILE A 11 3.73 5.42 8.71
N ASP A 12 4.16 5.50 9.97
CA ASP A 12 4.81 6.69 10.51
C ASP A 12 6.14 6.99 9.80
N GLN A 13 6.92 5.97 9.46
CA GLN A 13 8.13 6.13 8.66
C GLN A 13 7.82 6.60 7.22
N CYS A 14 6.73 6.12 6.63
CA CYS A 14 6.25 6.61 5.34
C CYS A 14 5.83 8.08 5.41
N ARG A 15 5.17 8.49 6.51
CA ARG A 15 4.78 9.88 6.73
C ARG A 15 6.00 10.78 6.85
N GLU A 16 7.00 10.37 7.64
CA GLU A 16 8.28 11.08 7.76
C GLU A 16 8.96 11.23 6.38
N ALA A 17 9.00 10.15 5.59
CA ALA A 17 9.56 10.18 4.24
C ALA A 17 8.78 11.13 3.32
N GLY A 18 7.45 11.13 3.38
CA GLY A 18 6.60 12.03 2.62
C GLY A 18 6.76 13.50 2.99
N GLU A 19 6.96 13.80 4.27
CA GLU A 19 7.22 15.16 4.76
C GLU A 19 8.60 15.67 4.34
N ILE A 20 9.64 14.82 4.39
CA ILE A 20 10.98 15.14 3.89
C ILE A 20 10.93 15.35 2.37
N GLY A 21 10.13 14.55 1.68
CA GLY A 21 9.95 14.59 0.24
C GLY A 21 10.71 13.50 -0.50
N LEU A 22 10.14 13.14 -1.65
CA LEU A 22 10.73 12.21 -2.60
C LEU A 22 11.85 12.90 -3.40
N ASN A 23 12.73 12.11 -4.01
CA ASN A 23 13.85 12.65 -4.81
C ASN A 23 13.39 13.42 -6.06
N ASN A 24 12.14 13.25 -6.49
CA ASN A 24 11.54 14.06 -7.56
C ASN A 24 11.04 15.44 -7.10
N GLY A 25 11.25 15.79 -5.83
CA GLY A 25 10.87 17.08 -5.24
C GLY A 25 9.41 17.15 -4.76
N ILE A 26 8.63 16.08 -4.89
CA ILE A 26 7.27 16.05 -4.36
C ILE A 26 7.33 15.75 -2.86
N HIS A 27 6.66 16.57 -2.06
CA HIS A 27 6.52 16.37 -0.63
C HIS A 27 5.09 16.65 -0.18
N ALA A 28 4.65 15.95 0.87
CA ALA A 28 3.36 16.18 1.47
C ALA A 28 3.33 15.70 2.92
N SER A 29 2.66 16.46 3.77
CA SER A 29 2.23 15.96 5.08
C SER A 29 0.82 15.39 4.95
N PHE A 30 0.64 14.14 5.35
CA PHE A 30 -0.66 13.50 5.34
C PHE A 30 -1.08 13.04 6.75
N PRO A 31 -2.40 12.92 7.01
CA PRO A 31 -2.90 12.62 8.35
C PRO A 31 -2.45 11.23 8.81
N ILE A 32 -2.61 10.97 10.11
CA ILE A 32 -2.49 9.63 10.66
C ILE A 32 -3.46 8.71 9.94
N LEU A 33 -2.94 7.59 9.44
CA LEU A 33 -3.73 6.56 8.79
C LEU A 33 -4.09 5.48 9.81
N TYR A 34 -5.32 5.02 9.75
CA TYR A 34 -5.82 3.91 10.56
C TYR A 34 -5.69 2.62 9.76
N VAL A 35 -5.33 1.55 10.45
CA VAL A 35 -5.26 0.22 9.84
C VAL A 35 -6.49 -0.57 10.27
N ASP A 36 -7.19 -1.14 9.29
CA ASP A 36 -8.27 -2.10 9.51
C ASP A 36 -7.91 -3.44 8.89
N VAL A 37 -7.95 -4.50 9.70
CA VAL A 37 -7.70 -5.87 9.21
C VAL A 37 -9.03 -6.54 8.95
N VAL A 38 -9.31 -6.84 7.71
CA VAL A 38 -10.59 -7.35 7.26
C VAL A 38 -10.52 -8.84 6.94
N THR A 39 -11.54 -9.56 7.40
CA THR A 39 -11.69 -11.00 7.20
C THR A 39 -12.87 -11.30 6.26
N PRO A 40 -12.81 -12.40 5.48
CA PRO A 40 -13.97 -12.85 4.72
C PRO A 40 -15.19 -13.09 5.63
N PRO A 41 -16.42 -12.83 5.15
CA PRO A 41 -16.79 -12.39 3.80
C PRO A 41 -16.83 -10.86 3.61
N LEU A 42 -16.38 -10.08 4.60
CA LEU A 42 -16.44 -8.61 4.58
C LEU A 42 -15.13 -7.98 4.09
N ASP A 43 -14.25 -8.76 3.46
CA ASP A 43 -13.10 -8.18 2.80
C ASP A 43 -13.54 -7.32 1.59
N PHE A 44 -12.61 -6.58 0.99
CA PHE A 44 -12.90 -5.74 -0.19
C PHE A 44 -13.04 -6.62 -1.43
N LEU A 45 -14.20 -7.26 -1.55
CA LEU A 45 -14.58 -8.21 -2.58
C LEU A 45 -14.39 -7.65 -3.99
N GLY A 46 -14.04 -8.53 -4.93
CA GLY A 46 -13.76 -8.18 -6.33
C GLY A 46 -12.28 -7.85 -6.59
N ALA A 47 -11.51 -7.48 -5.57
CA ALA A 47 -10.07 -7.32 -5.64
C ALA A 47 -9.34 -8.56 -5.08
N ASN A 48 -9.67 -9.75 -5.54
CA ASN A 48 -9.15 -11.01 -4.99
C ASN A 48 -7.62 -11.09 -4.96
N SER A 49 -6.95 -10.37 -5.86
CA SER A 49 -5.49 -10.28 -5.92
C SER A 49 -4.91 -9.16 -5.07
N ASN A 50 -5.70 -8.18 -4.63
CA ASN A 50 -5.21 -7.08 -3.81
C ASN A 50 -5.19 -7.49 -2.34
N PRO A 51 -4.00 -7.53 -1.71
CA PRO A 51 -3.89 -7.88 -0.30
C PRO A 51 -4.22 -6.70 0.63
N ALA A 52 -4.15 -5.48 0.12
CA ALA A 52 -4.38 -4.23 0.83
C ALA A 52 -5.08 -3.21 -0.07
N ILE A 53 -5.68 -2.18 0.53
CA ILE A 53 -6.31 -1.09 -0.20
C ILE A 53 -6.35 0.20 0.64
N PHE A 54 -5.96 1.33 0.05
CA PHE A 54 -6.20 2.65 0.62
C PHE A 54 -7.63 3.11 0.35
N ILE A 55 -8.32 3.56 1.39
CA ILE A 55 -9.70 4.01 1.33
C ILE A 55 -9.78 5.47 0.88
N ASN A 56 -9.68 5.70 -0.42
CA ASN A 56 -9.91 7.00 -1.02
C ASN A 56 -11.42 7.26 -1.19
N LYS A 57 -11.76 8.44 -1.72
CA LYS A 57 -13.14 8.85 -1.93
C LYS A 57 -13.98 7.86 -2.73
N GLU A 58 -13.42 7.30 -3.81
CA GLU A 58 -14.15 6.36 -4.67
C GLU A 58 -14.33 5.01 -3.98
N THR A 59 -13.30 4.51 -3.35
CA THR A 59 -13.34 3.27 -2.56
C THR A 59 -14.33 3.39 -1.40
N PHE A 60 -14.30 4.52 -0.70
CA PHE A 60 -15.23 4.79 0.41
C PHE A 60 -16.69 4.84 -0.07
N LYS A 61 -16.95 5.47 -1.20
CA LYS A 61 -18.28 5.53 -1.80
C LYS A 61 -18.81 4.13 -2.15
N LEU A 62 -17.94 3.22 -2.59
CA LEU A 62 -18.32 1.87 -3.02
C LEU A 62 -18.49 0.91 -1.84
N LEU A 63 -17.57 0.93 -0.89
CA LEU A 63 -17.42 -0.09 0.15
C LEU A 63 -17.65 0.44 1.57
N GLY A 64 -17.60 1.75 1.80
CA GLY A 64 -17.66 2.35 3.13
C GLY A 64 -18.92 2.00 3.92
N SER A 65 -20.05 1.79 3.25
CA SER A 65 -21.31 1.38 3.91
C SER A 65 -21.24 -0.02 4.54
N MET A 66 -20.30 -0.86 4.12
CA MET A 66 -20.07 -2.21 4.66
C MET A 66 -19.06 -2.22 5.82
N HIS A 67 -18.31 -1.13 5.99
CA HIS A 67 -17.22 -1.01 6.95
C HIS A 67 -17.36 0.26 7.77
N SER A 68 -18.04 0.17 8.90
CA SER A 68 -18.38 1.34 9.74
C SER A 68 -17.17 2.07 10.34
N ASN A 69 -16.02 1.41 10.40
CA ASN A 69 -14.78 1.98 10.96
C ASN A 69 -13.92 2.71 9.92
N TRP A 70 -14.28 2.62 8.63
CA TRP A 70 -13.49 3.25 7.59
C TRP A 70 -13.72 4.76 7.54
N ILE A 71 -12.64 5.48 7.35
CA ILE A 71 -12.64 6.93 7.19
C ILE A 71 -12.01 7.25 5.84
N GLU A 72 -12.73 8.01 5.02
CA GLU A 72 -12.27 8.47 3.72
C GLU A 72 -10.91 9.16 3.84
N ASN A 73 -9.97 8.79 2.98
CA ASN A 73 -8.59 9.29 2.91
C ASN A 73 -7.75 9.10 4.20
N ARG A 74 -8.20 8.21 5.11
CA ARG A 74 -7.49 7.95 6.38
C ARG A 74 -7.41 6.49 6.77
N THR A 75 -7.92 5.57 5.96
CA THR A 75 -7.88 4.14 6.29
C THR A 75 -7.11 3.36 5.26
N ILE A 76 -6.26 2.44 5.72
CA ILE A 76 -5.68 1.35 4.95
C ILE A 76 -6.32 0.06 5.44
N ALA A 77 -7.04 -0.64 4.57
CA ALA A 77 -7.60 -1.95 4.87
C ALA A 77 -6.65 -3.04 4.38
N LEU A 78 -6.35 -4.01 5.25
CA LEU A 78 -5.50 -5.16 4.96
C LEU A 78 -6.32 -6.43 5.03
N LYS A 79 -6.15 -7.35 4.09
CA LYS A 79 -6.70 -8.70 4.22
C LYS A 79 -5.96 -9.46 5.32
N ASP A 80 -6.69 -10.16 6.17
CA ASP A 80 -6.11 -11.02 7.22
C ASP A 80 -5.08 -12.01 6.64
N SER A 81 -5.36 -12.56 5.45
CA SER A 81 -4.43 -13.45 4.75
C SER A 81 -3.07 -12.82 4.41
N LEU A 82 -2.97 -11.49 4.32
CA LEU A 82 -1.71 -10.80 4.12
C LEU A 82 -0.79 -10.95 5.32
N LEU A 83 -1.33 -10.93 6.53
CA LEU A 83 -0.55 -11.01 7.77
C LEU A 83 0.20 -12.35 7.94
N ASN A 84 -0.14 -13.34 7.12
CA ASN A 84 0.53 -14.65 7.07
C ASN A 84 1.64 -14.72 5.99
N LYS A 85 1.93 -13.60 5.31
CA LYS A 85 2.99 -13.50 4.30
C LYS A 85 4.34 -13.14 4.92
N ASP A 86 5.37 -13.17 4.08
CA ASP A 86 6.69 -12.70 4.49
C ASP A 86 6.64 -11.24 4.95
N PRO A 87 7.46 -10.84 5.95
CA PRO A 87 7.42 -9.49 6.48
C PRO A 87 7.53 -8.41 5.40
N LEU A 88 8.38 -8.62 4.40
CA LEU A 88 8.58 -7.61 3.36
C LEU A 88 7.41 -7.51 2.37
N ASP A 89 6.64 -8.59 2.17
CA ASP A 89 5.39 -8.53 1.40
C ASP A 89 4.34 -7.66 2.12
N ILE A 90 4.27 -7.78 3.45
CA ILE A 90 3.37 -6.97 4.27
C ILE A 90 3.83 -5.50 4.26
N ILE A 91 5.12 -5.25 4.52
CA ILE A 91 5.72 -3.91 4.53
C ILE A 91 5.50 -3.24 3.17
N GLY A 92 5.81 -3.94 2.08
CA GLY A 92 5.66 -3.41 0.73
C GLY A 92 4.22 -3.07 0.38
N ALA A 93 3.25 -3.90 0.77
CA ALA A 93 1.83 -3.60 0.58
C ALA A 93 1.41 -2.34 1.37
N VAL A 94 1.82 -2.23 2.64
CA VAL A 94 1.52 -1.06 3.48
C VAL A 94 2.16 0.21 2.91
N VAL A 95 3.42 0.15 2.48
CA VAL A 95 4.12 1.30 1.86
C VAL A 95 3.43 1.71 0.57
N HIS A 96 3.00 0.75 -0.26
CA HIS A 96 2.27 1.01 -1.50
C HIS A 96 0.95 1.74 -1.25
N GLU A 97 0.13 1.24 -0.33
CA GLU A 97 -1.16 1.87 0.02
C GLU A 97 -0.96 3.23 0.70
N THR A 98 0.12 3.40 1.46
CA THR A 98 0.50 4.71 2.00
C THR A 98 0.93 5.67 0.87
N GLY A 99 1.51 5.15 -0.22
CA GLY A 99 1.81 5.92 -1.44
C GLY A 99 0.55 6.51 -2.08
N HIS A 100 -0.56 5.78 -2.08
CA HIS A 100 -1.86 6.32 -2.51
C HIS A 100 -2.34 7.45 -1.58
N ALA A 101 -2.17 7.32 -0.27
CA ALA A 101 -2.49 8.38 0.68
C ALA A 101 -1.61 9.64 0.47
N PHE A 102 -0.31 9.43 0.23
CA PHE A 102 0.64 10.49 -0.11
C PHE A 102 0.22 11.23 -1.39
N ASN A 103 -0.15 10.50 -2.45
CA ASN A 103 -0.59 11.11 -3.72
C ASN A 103 -1.80 12.02 -3.52
N VAL A 104 -2.78 11.58 -2.74
CA VAL A 104 -3.96 12.38 -2.41
C VAL A 104 -3.58 13.64 -1.61
N ALA A 105 -2.70 13.51 -0.62
CA ALA A 105 -2.25 14.62 0.20
C ALA A 105 -1.39 15.63 -0.59
N ALA A 106 -0.55 15.14 -1.50
CA ALA A 106 0.28 15.95 -2.38
C ALA A 106 -0.52 16.65 -3.49
N GLY A 107 -1.80 16.32 -3.66
CA GLY A 107 -2.65 16.85 -4.73
C GLY A 107 -2.19 16.40 -6.14
N ILE A 108 -1.49 15.27 -6.24
CA ILE A 108 -1.10 14.66 -7.50
C ILE A 108 -2.07 13.54 -7.88
N GLU A 109 -1.96 13.06 -9.12
CA GLU A 109 -2.78 11.94 -9.59
C GLU A 109 -2.60 10.71 -8.70
N ASN A 110 -3.72 10.20 -8.15
CA ASN A 110 -3.71 8.97 -7.36
C ASN A 110 -3.67 7.74 -8.28
N SER A 111 -2.54 7.54 -8.94
CA SER A 111 -2.30 6.44 -9.88
C SER A 111 -1.37 5.39 -9.30
N GLU A 112 -1.46 4.17 -9.81
CA GLU A 112 -0.53 3.08 -9.50
C GLU A 112 0.93 3.47 -9.79
N THR A 113 1.15 4.25 -10.85
CA THR A 113 2.49 4.74 -11.20
C THR A 113 3.11 5.56 -10.09
N ASN A 114 2.36 6.52 -9.54
CA ASN A 114 2.83 7.36 -8.45
C ASN A 114 2.96 6.57 -7.13
N ALA A 115 2.07 5.60 -6.88
CA ALA A 115 2.19 4.70 -5.74
C ALA A 115 3.45 3.82 -5.83
N TYR A 116 3.83 3.32 -7.01
CA TYR A 116 5.08 2.58 -7.20
C TYR A 116 6.34 3.46 -7.05
N ILE A 117 6.29 4.71 -7.48
CA ILE A 117 7.37 5.66 -7.22
C ILE A 117 7.59 5.80 -5.71
N PHE A 118 6.52 6.06 -4.97
CA PHE A 118 6.58 6.16 -3.51
C PHE A 118 7.08 4.86 -2.87
N GLU A 119 6.53 3.72 -3.27
CA GLU A 119 6.91 2.39 -2.77
C GLU A 119 8.41 2.14 -2.92
N ILE A 120 8.96 2.35 -4.12
CA ILE A 120 10.38 2.10 -4.40
C ILE A 120 11.27 3.05 -3.58
N GLU A 121 10.98 4.35 -3.60
CA GLU A 121 11.80 5.33 -2.90
C GLU A 121 11.80 5.12 -1.39
N VAL A 122 10.62 4.90 -0.81
CA VAL A 122 10.51 4.72 0.64
C VAL A 122 11.17 3.41 1.08
N LEU A 123 10.91 2.29 0.41
CA LEU A 123 11.57 1.02 0.74
C LEU A 123 13.09 1.12 0.61
N TYR A 124 13.57 1.80 -0.42
CA TYR A 124 15.00 2.02 -0.61
C TYR A 124 15.58 2.92 0.48
N GLN A 125 14.89 3.98 0.88
CA GLN A 125 15.28 4.84 2.00
C GLN A 125 15.30 4.08 3.33
N LEU A 126 14.28 3.28 3.63
CA LEU A 126 14.21 2.45 4.84
C LEU A 126 15.38 1.45 4.89
N PHE A 127 15.73 0.87 3.75
CA PHE A 127 16.90 0.00 3.64
C PHE A 127 18.20 0.76 3.93
N ARG A 128 18.44 1.91 3.26
CA ARG A 128 19.66 2.69 3.43
C ARG A 128 19.85 3.26 4.83
N THR A 129 18.76 3.53 5.52
CA THR A 129 18.77 4.00 6.92
C THR A 129 18.74 2.86 7.94
N ASN A 130 18.85 1.62 7.48
CA ASN A 130 18.79 0.39 8.30
C ASN A 130 17.49 0.23 9.10
N LYS A 131 16.42 0.92 8.72
CA LYS A 131 15.11 0.83 9.42
C LYS A 131 14.41 -0.52 9.15
N LEU A 132 14.70 -1.19 8.02
CA LEU A 132 14.15 -2.52 7.72
C LEU A 132 14.68 -3.63 8.62
N SER A 133 15.86 -3.45 9.24
CA SER A 133 16.44 -4.45 10.15
C SER A 133 15.61 -4.67 11.42
N VAL A 134 14.82 -3.68 11.84
CA VAL A 134 13.88 -3.80 12.99
C VAL A 134 12.82 -4.88 12.72
N PHE A 135 12.55 -5.16 11.45
CA PHE A 135 11.57 -6.17 11.00
C PHE A 135 12.23 -7.46 10.51
N ASP A 136 13.51 -7.68 10.86
CA ASP A 136 14.32 -8.81 10.41
C ASP A 136 14.44 -8.93 8.87
N CYS A 137 14.28 -7.82 8.14
CA CYS A 137 14.38 -7.79 6.69
C CYS A 137 15.81 -7.47 6.23
N SER A 138 16.38 -8.36 5.44
CA SER A 138 17.72 -8.23 4.87
C SER A 138 17.73 -7.59 3.47
N ALA A 139 18.93 -7.27 2.97
CA ALA A 139 19.10 -6.85 1.57
C ALA A 139 18.65 -7.92 0.56
N LEU A 140 18.77 -9.20 0.92
CA LEU A 140 18.30 -10.30 0.06
C LEU A 140 16.77 -10.33 -0.03
N ASP A 141 16.08 -10.11 1.09
CA ASP A 141 14.63 -10.08 1.13
C ASP A 141 14.12 -8.91 0.29
N LEU A 142 14.72 -7.72 0.42
CA LEU A 142 14.35 -6.55 -0.39
C LEU A 142 14.63 -6.78 -1.88
N ARG A 143 15.74 -7.45 -2.23
CA ARG A 143 15.99 -7.86 -3.61
C ARG A 143 14.90 -8.78 -4.13
N CYS A 144 14.54 -9.83 -3.37
CA CYS A 144 13.49 -10.78 -3.75
C CYS A 144 12.16 -10.06 -3.93
N TYR A 145 11.82 -9.14 -3.02
CA TYR A 145 10.64 -8.32 -3.12
C TYR A 145 10.63 -7.49 -4.42
N PHE A 146 11.65 -6.71 -4.69
CA PHE A 146 11.72 -5.93 -5.93
C PHE A 146 11.68 -6.80 -7.18
N MET A 147 12.30 -7.98 -7.16
CA MET A 147 12.20 -8.95 -8.27
C MET A 147 10.76 -9.40 -8.50
N SER A 148 10.01 -9.68 -7.45
CA SER A 148 8.60 -10.10 -7.54
C SER A 148 7.69 -8.98 -8.06
N ARG A 149 8.00 -7.72 -7.73
CA ARG A 149 7.26 -6.53 -8.13
C ARG A 149 7.64 -6.00 -9.51
N MET A 150 8.78 -6.39 -10.03
CA MET A 150 9.34 -5.86 -11.29
C MET A 150 8.36 -5.89 -12.48
N PRO A 151 7.56 -6.95 -12.71
CA PRO A 151 6.58 -6.96 -13.80
C PRO A 151 5.57 -5.81 -13.71
N TYR A 152 5.11 -5.48 -12.51
CA TYR A 152 4.16 -4.40 -12.26
C TYR A 152 4.80 -3.03 -12.51
N TYR A 153 6.01 -2.81 -12.00
CA TYR A 153 6.77 -1.57 -12.24
C TYR A 153 6.99 -1.32 -13.73
N LEU A 154 7.44 -2.36 -14.46
CA LEU A 154 7.71 -2.27 -15.89
C LEU A 154 6.46 -1.97 -16.73
N THR A 155 5.28 -2.44 -16.33
CA THR A 155 4.03 -2.11 -17.03
C THR A 155 3.67 -0.62 -16.93
N ARG A 156 4.14 0.06 -15.90
CA ARG A 156 3.86 1.48 -15.63
C ARG A 156 5.02 2.42 -16.00
N ALA A 157 6.24 1.90 -16.15
CA ALA A 157 7.43 2.68 -16.46
C ALA A 157 7.34 3.46 -17.78
N HIS A 158 6.51 2.99 -18.73
CA HIS A 158 6.29 3.68 -20.00
C HIS A 158 5.61 5.04 -19.86
N HIS A 159 5.00 5.33 -18.73
CA HIS A 159 4.25 6.57 -18.49
C HIS A 159 5.08 7.65 -17.84
N THR A 160 6.24 7.34 -17.27
CA THR A 160 7.13 8.31 -16.65
C THR A 160 8.60 7.90 -16.70
N PRO A 161 9.49 8.78 -17.20
CA PRO A 161 10.93 8.55 -17.16
C PRO A 161 11.44 8.33 -15.74
N TYR A 162 10.89 9.03 -14.77
CA TYR A 162 11.31 8.94 -13.38
C TYR A 162 11.17 7.52 -12.79
N LEU A 163 10.05 6.83 -13.03
CA LEU A 163 9.91 5.43 -12.61
C LEU A 163 10.91 4.53 -13.36
N THR A 164 11.21 4.81 -14.61
CA THR A 164 12.24 4.07 -15.37
C THR A 164 13.62 4.20 -14.72
N ASP A 165 13.98 5.41 -14.28
CA ASP A 165 15.25 5.69 -13.62
C ASP A 165 15.34 5.01 -12.23
N LEU A 166 14.24 5.01 -11.47
CA LEU A 166 14.16 4.28 -10.21
C LEU A 166 14.35 2.77 -10.40
N ILE A 167 13.69 2.19 -11.40
CA ILE A 167 13.86 0.78 -11.76
C ILE A 167 15.32 0.48 -12.13
N ALA A 168 15.97 1.35 -12.90
CA ALA A 168 17.39 1.19 -13.24
C ALA A 168 18.29 1.24 -11.99
N THR A 169 17.96 2.14 -11.06
CA THR A 169 18.68 2.28 -9.79
C THR A 169 18.58 1.01 -8.94
N ILE A 170 17.37 0.49 -8.69
CA ILE A 170 17.21 -0.73 -7.88
C ILE A 170 17.80 -1.97 -8.56
N ASN A 171 17.72 -2.06 -9.90
CA ASN A 171 18.35 -3.14 -10.66
C ASN A 171 19.87 -3.15 -10.47
N THR A 172 20.49 -1.97 -10.51
CA THR A 172 21.93 -1.82 -10.32
C THR A 172 22.34 -2.14 -8.89
N GLU A 173 21.67 -1.56 -7.90
CA GLU A 173 21.99 -1.72 -6.48
C GLU A 173 21.83 -3.17 -6.01
N PHE A 174 20.72 -3.79 -6.37
CA PHE A 174 20.40 -5.16 -5.94
C PHE A 174 20.81 -6.24 -6.94
N LYS A 175 21.50 -5.87 -8.02
CA LYS A 175 21.96 -6.79 -9.08
C LYS A 175 20.81 -7.67 -9.61
N ILE A 176 19.70 -7.04 -9.94
CA ILE A 176 18.52 -7.70 -10.49
C ILE A 176 18.73 -7.85 -12.00
N GLU A 177 18.89 -9.08 -12.47
CA GLU A 177 18.96 -9.36 -13.91
C GLU A 177 17.58 -9.19 -14.54
N GLN A 178 17.45 -8.25 -15.46
CA GLN A 178 16.24 -8.13 -16.27
C GLN A 178 16.17 -9.27 -17.28
N LYS A 179 15.39 -10.31 -17.02
CA LYS A 179 14.88 -11.15 -18.10
C LYS A 179 14.06 -10.27 -19.02
N LYS A 180 14.49 -10.13 -20.29
CA LYS A 180 13.67 -9.46 -21.31
C LYS A 180 12.33 -10.20 -21.37
N LEU A 181 11.27 -9.61 -20.81
CA LEU A 181 9.93 -10.13 -20.94
C LEU A 181 9.59 -10.30 -22.42
N SER A 182 9.18 -11.49 -22.83
CA SER A 182 8.69 -11.73 -24.18
C SER A 182 7.44 -10.89 -24.44
N SER A 183 7.12 -10.63 -25.69
CA SER A 183 5.92 -9.87 -26.07
C SER A 183 4.61 -10.52 -25.58
N GLY A 184 4.61 -11.84 -25.36
CA GLY A 184 3.49 -12.57 -24.77
C GLY A 184 3.33 -12.34 -23.28
N GLU A 185 4.43 -12.36 -22.52
CA GLU A 185 4.45 -12.08 -21.08
C GLU A 185 4.00 -10.64 -20.78
N ARG A 186 4.44 -9.66 -21.58
CA ARG A 186 3.96 -8.26 -21.47
C ARG A 186 2.44 -8.13 -21.62
N ARG A 187 1.84 -8.91 -22.51
CA ARG A 187 0.37 -8.91 -22.69
C ARG A 187 -0.36 -9.50 -21.49
N ILE A 188 0.15 -10.57 -20.90
CA ILE A 188 -0.44 -11.21 -19.70
C ILE A 188 -0.41 -10.23 -18.51
N TYR A 189 0.73 -9.58 -18.24
CA TYR A 189 0.85 -8.61 -17.16
C TYR A 189 0.02 -7.35 -17.39
N SER A 190 -0.09 -6.88 -18.65
CA SER A 190 -0.96 -5.75 -19.01
C SER A 190 -2.45 -6.10 -18.82
N SER A 191 -2.86 -7.31 -19.13
CA SER A 191 -4.22 -7.82 -18.88
C SER A 191 -4.53 -7.91 -17.39
N MET A 192 -3.62 -8.47 -16.57
CA MET A 192 -3.79 -8.55 -15.13
C MET A 192 -3.88 -7.17 -14.46
N ALA A 193 -3.16 -6.18 -14.97
CA ALA A 193 -3.25 -4.79 -14.47
C ALA A 193 -4.57 -4.11 -14.88
N HIS A 194 -5.21 -4.52 -15.99
CA HIS A 194 -6.52 -4.00 -16.43
C HIS A 194 -7.68 -4.70 -15.74
N ASP A 195 -7.59 -5.99 -15.47
CA ASP A 195 -8.66 -6.76 -14.82
C ASP A 195 -8.88 -6.32 -13.37
N ASN A 196 -7.88 -5.76 -12.70
CA ASN A 196 -8.01 -5.21 -11.34
C ASN A 196 -8.89 -3.96 -11.25
N LEU A 197 -9.14 -3.24 -12.35
CA LEU A 197 -9.98 -2.04 -12.38
C LEU A 197 -11.43 -2.32 -12.83
N CYS A 198 -11.67 -3.37 -13.63
CA CYS A 198 -12.97 -3.59 -14.28
C CYS A 198 -13.90 -4.59 -13.57
N THR A 199 -13.45 -5.38 -12.61
CA THR A 199 -14.26 -6.43 -11.97
C THR A 199 -15.08 -6.00 -10.76
N PHE A 200 -15.01 -4.72 -10.35
CA PHE A 200 -15.72 -4.20 -9.18
C PHE A 200 -17.25 -4.19 -9.26
N PHE A 201 -17.87 -4.40 -10.43
CA PHE A 201 -19.28 -4.04 -10.65
C PHE A 201 -20.27 -5.18 -10.77
N SER A 202 -19.89 -6.44 -10.58
CA SER A 202 -20.80 -7.56 -10.76
C SER A 202 -20.97 -8.40 -9.48
N SER A 203 -22.12 -8.23 -8.83
CA SER A 203 -22.70 -9.07 -7.77
C SER A 203 -22.19 -8.90 -6.33
N ALA A 204 -22.89 -8.05 -5.55
CA ALA A 204 -22.76 -8.00 -4.08
C ALA A 204 -23.79 -8.94 -3.41
N PRO A 205 -23.39 -9.88 -2.55
CA PRO A 205 -24.30 -10.62 -1.66
C PRO A 205 -24.63 -9.82 -0.40
N LYS A 206 -25.86 -9.96 0.11
CA LYS A 206 -26.31 -9.35 1.37
C LYS A 206 -25.55 -9.93 2.57
N ALA A 207 -24.80 -9.08 3.27
CA ALA A 207 -23.97 -9.44 4.40
C ALA A 207 -24.73 -9.51 5.73
N ARG A 208 -24.37 -10.46 6.61
CA ARG A 208 -24.74 -10.50 8.05
C ARG A 208 -23.52 -10.04 8.87
N ASN A 209 -23.79 -9.17 9.85
CA ASN A 209 -22.77 -8.56 10.72
C ASN A 209 -22.06 -9.61 11.58
N ILE A 210 -20.74 -9.69 11.45
CA ILE A 210 -19.84 -10.36 12.41
C ILE A 210 -18.69 -9.37 12.66
N VAL A 211 -18.55 -8.97 13.93
CA VAL A 211 -17.54 -8.00 14.38
C VAL A 211 -16.26 -8.74 14.73
N SER A 212 -15.13 -8.40 14.12
CA SER A 212 -13.80 -8.84 14.56
C SER A 212 -13.13 -7.73 15.38
N ASP A 213 -12.72 -8.06 16.59
CA ASP A 213 -12.58 -7.14 17.73
C ASP A 213 -11.12 -6.87 18.14
N SER A 214 -10.11 -7.06 17.30
CA SER A 214 -8.72 -7.07 17.78
C SER A 214 -7.82 -5.87 17.44
N CYS A 215 -7.99 -5.20 16.30
CA CYS A 215 -7.21 -3.98 15.98
C CYS A 215 -7.96 -2.66 16.26
N SER A 216 -9.29 -2.69 16.20
CA SER A 216 -10.12 -1.47 16.38
C SER A 216 -10.19 -0.93 17.81
N LYS A 217 -9.65 -1.67 18.81
CA LYS A 217 -9.76 -1.28 20.23
C LYS A 217 -8.72 -0.28 20.74
N MET A 218 -7.65 -0.03 19.99
CA MET A 218 -6.53 0.76 20.52
C MET A 218 -6.64 2.27 20.30
N ASN A 219 -7.49 2.77 19.42
CA ASN A 219 -7.53 4.20 19.09
C ASN A 219 -8.87 4.89 19.38
N ARG A 220 -9.48 4.64 20.56
CA ARG A 220 -10.51 5.59 21.04
C ARG A 220 -9.81 6.81 21.63
N MET A 221 -9.83 7.91 20.92
CA MET A 221 -9.53 9.22 21.50
C MET A 221 -10.46 9.47 22.69
N PRO A 222 -9.97 10.01 23.82
CA PRO A 222 -10.85 10.46 24.89
C PRO A 222 -11.70 11.62 24.35
N GLU A 223 -13.01 11.53 24.56
CA GLU A 223 -13.91 12.65 24.28
C GLU A 223 -13.48 13.88 25.06
N PRO A 224 -13.49 15.09 24.49
CA PRO A 224 -13.25 16.30 25.23
C PRO A 224 -14.36 16.48 26.28
N SER A 225 -14.00 16.41 27.54
CA SER A 225 -14.89 16.70 28.66
C SER A 225 -15.44 18.12 28.53
N SER A 226 -16.70 18.26 28.19
CA SER A 226 -17.46 19.50 28.28
C SER A 226 -17.72 19.81 29.76
N SER A 227 -16.85 20.57 30.37
CA SER A 227 -17.16 21.28 31.62
C SER A 227 -17.62 22.69 31.27
N LEU A 228 -18.91 22.85 31.12
CA LEU A 228 -19.61 24.13 31.29
C LEU A 228 -19.61 24.50 32.76
N ARG A 229 -19.02 25.61 33.09
CA ARG A 229 -19.49 26.59 34.08
C ARG A 229 -19.15 27.98 33.62
#